data_c0b96d59980a74ff5e8423073c317114
#
_entry.id   c0b96d59980a74ff5e8423073c317114
#
_cell.length_a   1.000
_cell.length_b   1.000
_cell.length_c   1.000
_cell.angle_alpha   90.00
_cell.angle_beta   90.00
_cell.angle_gamma   90.00
#
_symmetry.space_group_name_H-M   'P 1'
#
loop_
_entity.id
_entity.type
_entity.pdbx_description
1 polymer ?
#
loop_
_entity_poly.entity_id
_entity_poly.type
_entity_poly.pdbx_seq_one_letter_code
_entity_poly.pdbx_strand_id
1 'polypeptide(L)'
;FALLVPLALAVGGHWRAFLAALVSAAALVLLSVALLGWETWQAFFTAASAAHSMYESGRILFGGFVSPFGAMRLLGASIVASYAVQAVFTVIAGAVVALVWRRGLSLPVRNAVLTSATLIAVPLSLLYDLMIGAIAACWLLRGAGRDPLPAWEKTALALIYAAMLDSRGLAEELSLPVNTICAIVLFGIATRRVARELALTAHSRPWSSVRQGAAPTR
;
A
#
# COMPACT_ATOMS: atom_id res chain seq x y z
N PHE A 1 -5.99 7.19 0.95
CA PHE A 1 -5.46 6.12 0.05
C PHE A 1 -4.56 6.67 -1.05
N ALA A 2 -4.82 7.86 -1.59
CA ALA A 2 -4.03 8.42 -2.67
C ALA A 2 -2.62 8.89 -2.29
N LEU A 3 -2.19 8.80 -1.01
CA LEU A 3 -0.91 9.34 -0.53
C LEU A 3 0.32 8.77 -1.25
N LEU A 4 0.30 7.47 -1.55
CA LEU A 4 1.44 6.79 -2.20
C LEU A 4 1.47 6.93 -3.73
N VAL A 5 0.34 7.27 -4.37
CA VAL A 5 0.26 7.44 -5.83
C VAL A 5 1.09 8.63 -6.31
N PRO A 6 0.99 9.85 -5.73
CA PRO A 6 1.85 10.97 -6.08
C PRO A 6 3.34 10.64 -5.88
N LEU A 7 3.68 9.98 -4.76
CA LEU A 7 5.04 9.53 -4.50
C LEU A 7 5.56 8.60 -5.61
N ALA A 8 4.76 7.59 -5.98
CA ALA A 8 5.09 6.64 -7.02
C ALA A 8 5.33 7.33 -8.37
N LEU A 9 4.43 8.24 -8.77
CA LEU A 9 4.54 8.98 -10.03
C LEU A 9 5.74 9.92 -10.05
N ALA A 10 5.99 10.66 -8.97
CA ALA A 10 7.11 11.59 -8.87
C ALA A 10 8.46 10.85 -8.93
N VAL A 11 8.64 9.80 -8.09
CA VAL A 11 9.88 9.02 -8.03
C VAL A 11 10.10 8.19 -9.29
N GLY A 12 9.01 7.73 -9.93
CA GLY A 12 9.06 7.01 -11.20
C GLY A 12 9.31 7.90 -12.42
N GLY A 13 9.43 9.23 -12.26
CA GLY A 13 9.66 10.17 -13.35
C GLY A 13 8.44 10.42 -14.25
N HIS A 14 7.24 10.02 -13.81
CA HIS A 14 6.01 10.17 -14.59
C HIS A 14 5.38 11.56 -14.37
N TRP A 15 6.17 12.61 -14.55
CA TRP A 15 5.79 13.99 -14.24
C TRP A 15 4.54 14.48 -14.98
N ARG A 16 4.33 14.02 -16.23
CA ARG A 16 3.11 14.37 -17.00
C ARG A 16 1.86 13.83 -16.30
N ALA A 17 1.89 12.57 -15.85
CA ALA A 17 0.77 11.95 -15.14
C ALA A 17 0.58 12.62 -13.77
N PHE A 18 1.68 12.91 -13.05
CA PHE A 18 1.65 13.62 -11.78
C PHE A 18 0.99 15.00 -11.91
N LEU A 19 1.43 15.81 -12.88
CA LEU A 19 0.87 17.15 -13.11
C LEU A 19 -0.59 17.07 -13.58
N ALA A 20 -0.93 16.13 -14.46
CA ALA A 20 -2.31 15.95 -14.88
C ALA A 20 -3.23 15.59 -13.70
N ALA A 21 -2.78 14.69 -12.82
CA ALA A 21 -3.53 14.35 -11.60
C ALA A 21 -3.68 15.56 -10.65
N LEU A 22 -2.62 16.34 -10.47
CA LEU A 22 -2.64 17.55 -9.65
C LEU A 22 -3.63 18.61 -10.22
N VAL A 23 -3.54 18.87 -11.51
CA VAL A 23 -4.45 19.82 -12.19
C VAL A 23 -5.89 19.34 -12.11
N SER A 24 -6.15 18.05 -12.35
CA SER A 24 -7.49 17.48 -12.24
C SER A 24 -8.05 17.60 -10.83
N ALA A 25 -7.23 17.28 -9.81
CA ALA A 25 -7.63 17.43 -8.42
C ALA A 25 -7.93 18.89 -8.06
N ALA A 26 -7.06 19.83 -8.47
CA ALA A 26 -7.27 21.25 -8.25
C ALA A 26 -8.55 21.76 -8.96
N ALA A 27 -8.77 21.35 -10.20
CA ALA A 27 -9.97 21.70 -10.95
C ALA A 27 -11.25 21.18 -10.26
N LEU A 28 -11.24 19.94 -9.76
CA LEU A 28 -12.37 19.37 -9.01
C LEU A 28 -12.63 20.12 -7.69
N VAL A 29 -11.57 20.48 -6.96
CA VAL A 29 -11.70 21.28 -5.74
C VAL A 29 -12.30 22.66 -6.06
N LEU A 30 -11.76 23.38 -7.05
CA LEU A 30 -12.26 24.69 -7.46
C LEU A 30 -13.72 24.62 -7.94
N LEU A 31 -14.05 23.62 -8.76
CA LEU A 31 -15.42 23.38 -9.21
C LEU A 31 -16.36 23.10 -8.03
N SER A 32 -15.92 22.28 -7.09
CA SER A 32 -16.66 21.94 -5.88
C SER A 32 -16.93 23.19 -5.03
N VAL A 33 -15.92 24.04 -4.83
CA VAL A 33 -16.10 25.33 -4.11
C VAL A 33 -17.05 26.24 -4.86
N ALA A 34 -16.95 26.34 -6.18
CA ALA A 34 -17.81 27.18 -7.00
C ALA A 34 -19.28 26.74 -6.99
N LEU A 35 -19.53 25.42 -7.00
CA LEU A 35 -20.89 24.87 -7.05
C LEU A 35 -21.53 24.71 -5.66
N LEU A 36 -20.77 24.33 -4.64
CA LEU A 36 -21.28 23.98 -3.32
C LEU A 36 -21.02 25.07 -2.27
N GLY A 37 -20.19 26.05 -2.59
CA GLY A 37 -19.79 27.11 -1.69
C GLY A 37 -18.72 26.70 -0.67
N TRP A 38 -18.05 27.70 -0.10
CA TRP A 38 -17.00 27.52 0.92
C TRP A 38 -17.54 26.97 2.24
N GLU A 39 -18.78 27.31 2.60
CA GLU A 39 -19.42 26.83 3.83
C GLU A 39 -19.54 25.30 3.89
N THR A 40 -19.81 24.67 2.75
CA THR A 40 -19.84 23.21 2.63
C THR A 40 -18.47 22.60 2.94
N TRP A 41 -17.39 23.23 2.51
CA TRP A 41 -16.04 22.79 2.82
C TRP A 41 -15.70 22.95 4.32
N GLN A 42 -16.14 24.06 4.95
CA GLN A 42 -15.97 24.23 6.39
C GLN A 42 -16.73 23.16 7.17
N ALA A 43 -17.98 22.86 6.78
CA ALA A 43 -18.77 21.79 7.38
C ALA A 43 -18.10 20.42 7.19
N PHE A 44 -17.54 20.16 6.01
CA PHE A 44 -16.78 18.94 5.74
C PHE A 44 -15.54 18.79 6.66
N PHE A 45 -14.72 19.83 6.82
CA PHE A 45 -13.56 19.77 7.71
C PHE A 45 -13.97 19.58 9.18
N THR A 46 -15.05 20.21 9.62
CA THR A 46 -15.59 20.03 10.97
C THR A 46 -16.06 18.58 11.17
N ALA A 47 -16.82 18.04 10.21
CA ALA A 47 -17.29 16.66 10.26
C ALA A 47 -16.12 15.66 10.20
N ALA A 48 -15.10 15.92 9.37
CA ALA A 48 -13.92 15.07 9.26
C ALA A 48 -13.13 15.03 10.57
N SER A 49 -12.95 16.17 11.25
CA SER A 49 -12.28 16.22 12.55
C SER A 49 -13.08 15.49 13.64
N ALA A 50 -14.40 15.64 13.66
CA ALA A 50 -15.27 14.90 14.56
C ALA A 50 -15.22 13.38 14.31
N ALA A 51 -15.25 12.96 13.05
CA ALA A 51 -15.09 11.55 12.67
C ALA A 51 -13.73 11.00 13.13
N HIS A 52 -12.65 11.77 12.95
CA HIS A 52 -11.33 11.38 13.40
C HIS A 52 -11.28 11.10 14.91
N SER A 53 -11.87 11.98 15.73
CA SER A 53 -11.95 11.79 17.18
C SER A 53 -12.79 10.55 17.59
N MET A 54 -13.80 10.20 16.81
CA MET A 54 -14.59 8.99 17.03
C MET A 54 -13.79 7.71 16.78
N TYR A 55 -12.93 7.71 15.76
CA TYR A 55 -12.02 6.59 15.49
C TYR A 55 -10.97 6.44 16.59
N GLU A 56 -10.40 7.54 17.07
CA GLU A 56 -9.38 7.52 18.13
C GLU A 56 -9.93 7.08 19.48
N SER A 57 -11.15 7.52 19.81
CA SER A 57 -11.79 7.24 21.10
C SER A 57 -12.33 5.80 21.25
N GLY A 58 -12.28 4.99 20.18
CA GLY A 58 -12.80 3.63 20.21
C GLY A 58 -14.33 3.52 20.15
N ARG A 59 -15.03 4.60 19.79
CA ARG A 59 -16.48 4.55 19.51
C ARG A 59 -16.80 3.66 18.31
N ILE A 60 -15.81 3.44 17.44
CA ILE A 60 -15.84 2.46 16.36
C ILE A 60 -14.93 1.30 16.76
N LEU A 61 -15.45 0.08 16.69
CA LEU A 61 -14.74 -1.13 17.09
C LEU A 61 -13.45 -1.31 16.29
N PHE A 62 -12.33 -1.45 16.98
CA PHE A 62 -11.00 -1.56 16.35
C PHE A 62 -10.81 -2.86 15.54
N GLY A 63 -11.61 -3.90 15.78
CA GLY A 63 -11.62 -5.13 14.98
C GLY A 63 -11.91 -4.92 13.49
N GLY A 64 -12.57 -3.82 13.11
CA GLY A 64 -12.83 -3.45 11.73
C GLY A 64 -11.69 -2.70 11.02
N PHE A 65 -10.57 -2.44 11.70
CA PHE A 65 -9.44 -1.72 11.09
C PHE A 65 -8.47 -2.66 10.37
N VAL A 66 -7.93 -2.18 9.26
CA VAL A 66 -6.90 -2.86 8.46
C VAL A 66 -5.50 -2.34 8.78
N SER A 67 -5.42 -1.16 9.35
CA SER A 67 -4.17 -0.44 9.60
C SER A 67 -3.40 -0.96 10.82
N PRO A 68 -2.06 -0.81 10.85
CA PRO A 68 -1.26 -1.02 12.05
C PRO A 68 -1.72 -0.19 13.26
N PHE A 69 -2.22 1.02 13.03
CA PHE A 69 -2.83 1.84 14.08
C PHE A 69 -4.00 1.11 14.75
N GLY A 70 -4.95 0.61 13.96
CA GLY A 70 -6.11 -0.11 14.49
C GLY A 70 -5.72 -1.39 15.22
N ALA A 71 -4.72 -2.14 14.71
CA ALA A 71 -4.18 -3.32 15.38
C ALA A 71 -3.63 -3.00 16.77
N MET A 72 -2.83 -1.95 16.90
CA MET A 72 -2.27 -1.52 18.18
C MET A 72 -3.36 -1.06 19.15
N ARG A 73 -4.39 -0.37 18.65
CA ARG A 73 -5.55 0.04 19.47
C ARG A 73 -6.37 -1.15 19.93
N LEU A 74 -6.58 -2.16 19.08
CA LEU A 74 -7.26 -3.42 19.43
C LEU A 74 -6.51 -4.16 20.55
N LEU A 75 -5.18 -4.14 20.50
CA LEU A 75 -4.31 -4.75 21.52
C LEU A 75 -4.16 -3.89 22.80
N GLY A 76 -4.91 -2.78 22.94
CA GLY A 76 -4.91 -1.93 24.13
C GLY A 76 -3.79 -0.91 24.22
N ALA A 77 -3.01 -0.70 23.16
CA ALA A 77 -1.95 0.30 23.16
C ALA A 77 -2.49 1.73 23.22
N SER A 78 -1.69 2.67 23.76
CA SER A 78 -2.03 4.08 23.77
C SER A 78 -2.12 4.67 22.35
N ILE A 79 -2.83 5.79 22.21
CA ILE A 79 -2.96 6.49 20.91
C ILE A 79 -1.57 6.85 20.36
N VAL A 80 -0.69 7.37 21.21
CA VAL A 80 0.67 7.79 20.82
C VAL A 80 1.49 6.61 20.30
N ALA A 81 1.49 5.48 21.02
CA ALA A 81 2.18 4.27 20.60
C ALA A 81 1.61 3.73 19.27
N SER A 82 0.29 3.77 19.10
CA SER A 82 -0.37 3.31 17.88
C SER A 82 0.01 4.16 16.66
N TYR A 83 0.08 5.49 16.81
CA TYR A 83 0.57 6.36 15.74
C TYR A 83 2.06 6.21 15.48
N ALA A 84 2.87 5.94 16.50
CA ALA A 84 4.30 5.68 16.32
C ALA A 84 4.53 4.41 15.46
N VAL A 85 3.83 3.32 15.77
CA VAL A 85 3.87 2.09 14.97
C VAL A 85 3.34 2.34 13.56
N GLN A 86 2.22 3.04 13.43
CA GLN A 86 1.67 3.42 12.13
C GLN A 86 2.68 4.19 11.28
N ALA A 87 3.37 5.18 11.86
CA ALA A 87 4.38 5.98 11.16
C ALA A 87 5.51 5.10 10.61
N VAL A 88 5.99 4.12 11.38
CA VAL A 88 7.02 3.17 10.94
C VAL A 88 6.53 2.39 9.71
N PHE A 89 5.32 1.83 9.75
CA PHE A 89 4.76 1.10 8.61
C PHE A 89 4.53 2.01 7.39
N THR A 90 4.08 3.24 7.61
CA THR A 90 3.90 4.22 6.52
C THR A 90 5.23 4.56 5.84
N VAL A 91 6.30 4.76 6.62
CA VAL A 91 7.65 5.03 6.09
C VAL A 91 8.18 3.81 5.33
N ILE A 92 8.04 2.60 5.87
CA ILE A 92 8.46 1.36 5.20
C ILE A 92 7.69 1.20 3.88
N ALA A 93 6.37 1.36 3.89
CA ALA A 93 5.54 1.26 2.70
C ALA A 93 5.95 2.28 1.63
N GLY A 94 6.15 3.55 2.03
CA GLY A 94 6.62 4.61 1.15
C GLY A 94 8.01 4.34 0.57
N ALA A 95 8.95 3.86 1.39
CA ALA A 95 10.30 3.53 0.96
C ALA A 95 10.31 2.39 -0.07
N VAL A 96 9.52 1.33 0.15
CA VAL A 96 9.40 0.20 -0.79
C VAL A 96 8.76 0.66 -2.10
N VAL A 97 7.67 1.44 -2.04
CA VAL A 97 7.04 2.02 -3.25
C VAL A 97 8.04 2.87 -4.01
N ALA A 98 8.75 3.78 -3.33
CA ALA A 98 9.76 4.63 -3.96
C ALA A 98 10.88 3.80 -4.62
N LEU A 99 11.40 2.77 -3.95
CA LEU A 99 12.41 1.87 -4.48
C LEU A 99 11.94 1.19 -5.77
N VAL A 100 10.74 0.60 -5.73
CA VAL A 100 10.18 -0.20 -6.83
C VAL A 100 9.92 0.64 -8.07
N TRP A 101 9.38 1.85 -7.88
CA TRP A 101 9.09 2.77 -8.97
C TRP A 101 10.37 3.42 -9.52
N ARG A 102 11.34 3.75 -8.67
CA ARG A 102 12.65 4.28 -9.09
C ARG A 102 13.46 3.26 -9.90
N ARG A 103 13.38 1.97 -9.53
CA ARG A 103 14.11 0.90 -10.22
C ARG A 103 13.43 0.45 -11.51
N GLY A 104 12.23 0.93 -11.81
CA GLY A 104 11.50 0.59 -13.03
C GLY A 104 11.19 -0.90 -13.16
N LEU A 105 10.90 -1.58 -12.03
CA LEU A 105 10.54 -2.99 -12.03
C LEU A 105 9.27 -3.25 -12.87
N SER A 106 8.96 -4.51 -13.10
CA SER A 106 7.81 -4.91 -13.91
C SER A 106 6.48 -4.30 -13.41
N LEU A 107 5.59 -3.98 -14.32
CA LEU A 107 4.31 -3.36 -14.01
C LEU A 107 3.49 -4.15 -12.97
N PRO A 108 3.40 -5.50 -13.05
CA PRO A 108 2.69 -6.28 -12.05
C PRO A 108 3.25 -6.10 -10.64
N VAL A 109 4.59 -6.13 -10.48
CA VAL A 109 5.24 -5.96 -9.17
C VAL A 109 5.04 -4.55 -8.64
N ARG A 110 5.21 -3.51 -9.46
CA ARG A 110 5.00 -2.12 -9.06
C ARG A 110 3.59 -1.88 -8.54
N ASN A 111 2.59 -2.37 -9.27
CA ASN A 111 1.20 -2.17 -8.90
C ASN A 111 0.77 -3.01 -7.71
N ALA A 112 1.25 -4.27 -7.58
CA ALA A 112 0.98 -5.09 -6.41
C ALA A 112 1.54 -4.45 -5.13
N VAL A 113 2.77 -3.91 -5.19
CA VAL A 113 3.38 -3.18 -4.07
C VAL A 113 2.60 -1.91 -3.76
N LEU A 114 2.28 -1.08 -4.76
CA LEU A 114 1.56 0.17 -4.53
C LEU A 114 0.20 -0.06 -3.87
N THR A 115 -0.59 -1.01 -4.38
CA THR A 115 -1.95 -1.28 -3.87
C THR A 115 -1.92 -1.92 -2.48
N SER A 116 -1.01 -2.88 -2.22
CA SER A 116 -0.88 -3.48 -0.89
C SER A 116 -0.29 -2.50 0.15
N ALA A 117 0.69 -1.68 -0.26
CA ALA A 117 1.27 -0.64 0.59
C ALA A 117 0.23 0.40 1.03
N THR A 118 -0.71 0.74 0.16
CA THR A 118 -1.78 1.72 0.45
C THR A 118 -2.63 1.30 1.64
N LEU A 119 -2.89 0.00 1.82
CA LEU A 119 -3.69 -0.53 2.94
C LEU A 119 -3.03 -0.30 4.30
N ILE A 120 -1.70 -0.46 4.37
CA ILE A 120 -0.95 -0.34 5.62
C ILE A 120 -0.43 1.06 5.89
N ALA A 121 -0.39 1.93 4.88
CA ALA A 121 0.15 3.29 5.00
C ALA A 121 -0.84 4.28 5.61
N VAL A 122 -2.15 3.98 5.57
CA VAL A 122 -3.21 4.90 6.03
C VAL A 122 -3.73 4.45 7.40
N PRO A 123 -3.70 5.32 8.44
CA PRO A 123 -4.07 4.92 9.81
C PRO A 123 -5.55 4.55 9.95
N LEU A 124 -6.44 5.15 9.19
CA LEU A 124 -7.87 4.96 9.29
C LEU A 124 -8.43 4.13 8.11
N SER A 125 -7.72 3.08 7.70
CA SER A 125 -8.26 2.11 6.74
C SER A 125 -9.16 1.09 7.44
N LEU A 126 -10.31 0.85 6.85
CA LEU A 126 -11.38 0.02 7.38
C LEU A 126 -11.56 -1.26 6.54
N LEU A 127 -12.35 -2.19 7.05
CA LEU A 127 -12.58 -3.52 6.48
C LEU A 127 -12.91 -3.50 4.97
N TYR A 128 -13.77 -2.58 4.54
CA TYR A 128 -14.14 -2.47 3.12
C TYR A 128 -12.96 -2.06 2.21
N ASP A 129 -11.93 -1.42 2.77
CA ASP A 129 -10.73 -1.04 2.02
C ASP A 129 -9.87 -2.26 1.65
N LEU A 130 -10.07 -3.43 2.31
CA LEU A 130 -9.44 -4.69 1.90
C LEU A 130 -9.77 -5.09 0.46
N MET A 131 -10.82 -4.55 -0.15
CA MET A 131 -11.07 -4.72 -1.59
C MET A 131 -9.90 -4.20 -2.45
N ILE A 132 -9.14 -3.22 -1.97
CA ILE A 132 -7.89 -2.78 -2.62
C ILE A 132 -6.87 -3.93 -2.61
N GLY A 133 -6.90 -4.79 -1.58
CA GLY A 133 -6.08 -5.99 -1.51
C GLY A 133 -6.37 -6.99 -2.62
N ALA A 134 -7.62 -7.09 -3.06
CA ALA A 134 -7.98 -7.93 -4.22
C ALA A 134 -7.28 -7.43 -5.49
N ILE A 135 -7.14 -6.12 -5.67
CA ILE A 135 -6.38 -5.54 -6.79
C ILE A 135 -4.91 -5.94 -6.70
N ALA A 136 -4.31 -5.91 -5.49
CA ALA A 136 -2.94 -6.36 -5.27
C ALA A 136 -2.78 -7.84 -5.63
N ALA A 137 -3.71 -8.70 -5.19
CA ALA A 137 -3.73 -10.12 -5.52
C ALA A 137 -3.84 -10.37 -7.02
N CYS A 138 -4.70 -9.64 -7.74
CA CYS A 138 -4.82 -9.72 -9.20
C CYS A 138 -3.50 -9.37 -9.90
N TRP A 139 -2.76 -8.36 -9.43
CA TRP A 139 -1.45 -8.03 -9.99
C TRP A 139 -0.41 -9.09 -9.70
N LEU A 140 -0.41 -9.70 -8.50
CA LEU A 140 0.45 -10.84 -8.17
C LEU A 140 0.17 -12.04 -9.07
N LEU A 141 -1.10 -12.38 -9.29
CA LEU A 141 -1.53 -13.45 -10.19
C LEU A 141 -1.14 -13.16 -11.64
N ARG A 142 -1.29 -11.91 -12.11
CA ARG A 142 -0.84 -11.50 -13.45
C ARG A 142 0.68 -11.65 -13.63
N GLY A 143 1.44 -11.38 -12.59
CA GLY A 143 2.90 -11.59 -12.58
C GLY A 143 3.29 -13.06 -12.59
N ALA A 144 2.42 -13.95 -12.13
CA ALA A 144 2.68 -15.38 -12.00
C ALA A 144 2.88 -16.11 -13.36
N GLY A 145 2.48 -15.51 -14.48
CA GLY A 145 2.76 -16.03 -15.81
C GLY A 145 4.25 -16.03 -16.17
N ARG A 146 5.06 -15.16 -15.53
CA ARG A 146 6.52 -15.05 -15.73
C ARG A 146 7.32 -15.64 -14.56
N ASP A 147 6.81 -15.54 -13.36
CA ASP A 147 7.39 -16.09 -12.13
C ASP A 147 6.26 -16.75 -11.31
N PRO A 148 6.06 -18.07 -11.45
CA PRO A 148 4.95 -18.78 -10.81
C PRO A 148 4.91 -18.59 -9.31
N LEU A 149 3.68 -18.48 -8.76
CA LEU A 149 3.46 -18.41 -7.32
C LEU A 149 3.80 -19.75 -6.68
N PRO A 150 4.70 -19.82 -5.70
CA PRO A 150 4.91 -21.03 -4.92
C PRO A 150 3.64 -21.42 -4.17
N ALA A 151 3.53 -22.70 -3.80
CA ALA A 151 2.34 -23.24 -3.15
C ALA A 151 1.90 -22.43 -1.92
N TRP A 152 2.86 -22.04 -1.06
CA TRP A 152 2.57 -21.28 0.15
C TRP A 152 2.00 -19.88 -0.11
N GLU A 153 2.43 -19.17 -1.19
CA GLU A 153 1.86 -17.87 -1.57
C GLU A 153 0.41 -18.02 -2.04
N LYS A 154 0.09 -19.09 -2.79
CA LYS A 154 -1.28 -19.43 -3.17
C LYS A 154 -2.15 -19.72 -1.95
N THR A 155 -1.63 -20.52 -1.02
CA THR A 155 -2.31 -20.82 0.24
C THR A 155 -2.52 -19.55 1.07
N ALA A 156 -1.51 -18.69 1.17
CA ALA A 156 -1.63 -17.43 1.90
C ALA A 156 -2.70 -16.52 1.29
N LEU A 157 -2.74 -16.37 -0.05
CA LEU A 157 -3.79 -15.59 -0.72
C LEU A 157 -5.18 -16.20 -0.52
N ALA A 158 -5.31 -17.53 -0.55
CA ALA A 158 -6.58 -18.21 -0.28
C ALA A 158 -7.03 -18.01 1.19
N LEU A 159 -6.09 -18.08 2.15
CA LEU A 159 -6.39 -17.83 3.55
C LEU A 159 -6.77 -16.36 3.82
N ILE A 160 -6.09 -15.40 3.17
CA ILE A 160 -6.48 -13.98 3.23
C ILE A 160 -7.91 -13.81 2.73
N TYR A 161 -8.26 -14.41 1.60
CA TYR A 161 -9.61 -14.36 1.06
C TYR A 161 -10.63 -15.00 2.01
N ALA A 162 -10.34 -16.18 2.56
CA ALA A 162 -11.21 -16.84 3.53
C ALA A 162 -11.38 -16.02 4.83
N ALA A 163 -10.28 -15.44 5.34
CA ALA A 163 -10.33 -14.60 6.53
C ALA A 163 -11.19 -13.33 6.32
N MET A 164 -11.23 -12.79 5.11
CA MET A 164 -12.07 -11.62 4.79
C MET A 164 -13.57 -11.90 4.90
N LEU A 165 -14.03 -13.16 4.82
CA LEU A 165 -15.45 -13.51 4.89
C LEU A 165 -16.05 -13.23 6.26
N ASP A 166 -15.28 -13.41 7.34
CA ASP A 166 -15.71 -13.12 8.72
C ASP A 166 -14.59 -12.48 9.56
N SER A 167 -13.82 -11.60 8.96
CA SER A 167 -12.66 -10.99 9.60
C SER A 167 -13.01 -10.12 10.80
N ARG A 168 -14.21 -9.53 10.82
CA ARG A 168 -14.69 -8.70 11.92
C ARG A 168 -15.06 -9.56 13.11
N GLY A 169 -15.85 -10.63 12.92
CA GLY A 169 -16.21 -11.57 13.97
C GLY A 169 -14.98 -12.18 14.62
N LEU A 170 -14.05 -12.69 13.81
CA LEU A 170 -12.77 -13.23 14.28
C LEU A 170 -11.95 -12.20 15.07
N ALA A 171 -11.90 -10.95 14.62
CA ALA A 171 -11.13 -9.92 15.30
C ALA A 171 -11.75 -9.53 16.65
N GLU A 172 -13.06 -9.47 16.74
CA GLU A 172 -13.78 -9.12 17.97
C GLU A 172 -13.75 -10.27 18.99
N GLU A 173 -13.97 -11.52 18.56
CA GLU A 173 -13.99 -12.70 19.44
C GLU A 173 -12.59 -13.08 19.95
N LEU A 174 -11.59 -13.04 19.08
CA LEU A 174 -10.22 -13.47 19.41
C LEU A 174 -9.32 -12.32 19.87
N SER A 175 -9.78 -11.06 19.79
CA SER A 175 -8.97 -9.85 20.00
C SER A 175 -7.70 -9.85 19.13
N LEU A 176 -7.77 -10.46 17.94
CA LEU A 176 -6.65 -10.56 17.00
C LEU A 176 -6.84 -9.58 15.84
N PRO A 177 -5.81 -8.84 15.44
CA PRO A 177 -5.87 -7.89 14.34
C PRO A 177 -5.81 -8.59 12.96
N VAL A 178 -6.77 -9.49 12.69
CA VAL A 178 -6.80 -10.37 11.50
C VAL A 178 -6.68 -9.55 10.21
N ASN A 179 -7.42 -8.45 10.11
CA ASN A 179 -7.40 -7.59 8.91
C ASN A 179 -6.02 -6.99 8.64
N THR A 180 -5.36 -6.51 9.70
CA THR A 180 -4.00 -5.96 9.62
C THR A 180 -2.98 -7.03 9.25
N ILE A 181 -3.12 -8.23 9.84
CA ILE A 181 -2.25 -9.38 9.49
C ILE A 181 -2.40 -9.71 8.01
N CYS A 182 -3.63 -9.78 7.49
CA CYS A 182 -3.90 -10.02 6.07
C CYS A 182 -3.23 -8.97 5.17
N ALA A 183 -3.34 -7.68 5.52
CA ALA A 183 -2.72 -6.59 4.77
C ALA A 183 -1.18 -6.66 4.80
N ILE A 184 -0.59 -6.95 5.96
CA ILE A 184 0.87 -7.09 6.12
C ILE A 184 1.38 -8.31 5.34
N VAL A 185 0.71 -9.45 5.40
CA VAL A 185 1.08 -10.65 4.64
C VAL A 185 1.02 -10.39 3.15
N LEU A 186 -0.04 -9.72 2.68
CA LEU A 186 -0.19 -9.36 1.27
C LEU A 186 0.95 -8.44 0.80
N PHE A 187 1.28 -7.41 1.59
CA PHE A 187 2.42 -6.52 1.33
C PHE A 187 3.75 -7.29 1.37
N GLY A 188 3.91 -8.23 2.30
CA GLY A 188 5.08 -9.12 2.40
C GLY A 188 5.26 -9.98 1.14
N ILE A 189 4.18 -10.56 0.60
CA ILE A 189 4.22 -11.31 -0.66
C ILE A 189 4.65 -10.41 -1.81
N ALA A 190 4.08 -9.19 -1.90
CA ALA A 190 4.44 -8.24 -2.95
C ALA A 190 5.92 -7.80 -2.85
N THR A 191 6.43 -7.50 -1.66
CA THR A 191 7.84 -7.12 -1.44
C THR A 191 8.80 -8.26 -1.71
N ARG A 192 8.44 -9.50 -1.41
CA ARG A 192 9.24 -10.67 -1.77
C ARG A 192 9.40 -10.80 -3.29
N ARG A 193 8.38 -10.47 -4.08
CA ARG A 193 8.47 -10.41 -5.54
C ARG A 193 9.45 -9.35 -6.02
N VAL A 194 9.53 -8.21 -5.32
CA VAL A 194 10.54 -7.18 -5.58
C VAL A 194 11.95 -7.78 -5.42
N ALA A 195 12.20 -8.44 -4.30
CA ALA A 195 13.52 -9.04 -4.02
C ALA A 195 13.92 -10.07 -5.10
N ARG A 196 12.97 -10.91 -5.53
CA ARG A 196 13.19 -11.88 -6.61
C ARG A 196 13.51 -11.21 -7.94
N GLU A 197 12.74 -10.22 -8.36
CA GLU A 197 12.96 -9.53 -9.63
C GLU A 197 14.31 -8.79 -9.63
N LEU A 198 14.70 -8.18 -8.51
CA LEU A 198 16.01 -7.56 -8.34
C LEU A 198 17.16 -8.58 -8.43
N ALA A 199 16.99 -9.77 -7.82
CA ALA A 199 17.99 -10.83 -7.91
C ALA A 199 18.17 -11.32 -9.37
N LEU A 200 17.07 -11.53 -10.09
CA LEU A 200 17.11 -11.95 -11.50
C LEU A 200 17.79 -10.92 -12.39
N THR A 201 17.50 -9.63 -12.20
CA THR A 201 18.13 -8.55 -12.96
C THR A 201 19.62 -8.37 -12.64
N ALA A 202 20.05 -8.69 -11.43
CA ALA A 202 21.45 -8.66 -11.04
C ALA A 202 22.26 -9.79 -11.73
N HIS A 203 21.67 -10.98 -11.90
CA HIS A 203 22.33 -12.13 -12.56
C HIS A 203 22.35 -12.02 -14.08
N SER A 204 21.43 -11.27 -14.69
CA SER A 204 21.34 -11.11 -16.14
C SER A 204 22.25 -10.05 -16.73
N ARG A 205 23.07 -9.34 -15.92
CA ARG A 205 24.11 -8.43 -16.42
C ARG A 205 25.31 -9.25 -16.90
N PRO A 206 25.56 -9.39 -18.22
CA PRO A 206 26.65 -10.20 -18.70
C PRO A 206 28.00 -9.53 -18.35
N TRP A 207 28.99 -10.37 -18.03
CA TRP A 207 30.42 -10.02 -17.85
C TRP A 207 31.08 -9.47 -19.12
N SER A 208 30.33 -9.05 -20.13
CA SER A 208 30.84 -8.63 -21.45
C SER A 208 31.54 -7.26 -21.45
N SER A 209 31.50 -6.48 -20.39
CA SER A 209 32.17 -5.17 -20.35
C SER A 209 33.64 -5.19 -19.91
N VAL A 210 34.17 -6.34 -19.44
CA VAL A 210 35.54 -6.42 -18.94
C VAL A 210 36.54 -6.87 -20.04
N ARG A 211 36.09 -7.36 -21.19
CA ARG A 211 36.99 -7.89 -22.24
C ARG A 211 37.24 -6.96 -23.43
N GLN A 212 36.70 -5.75 -23.45
CA GLN A 212 36.95 -4.83 -24.58
C GLN A 212 38.06 -3.81 -24.35
N GLY A 213 38.82 -3.92 -23.24
CA GLY A 213 39.95 -3.03 -22.92
C GLY A 213 41.36 -3.54 -23.31
N ALA A 214 41.50 -4.71 -23.93
CA ALA A 214 42.83 -5.24 -24.29
C ALA A 214 42.90 -5.56 -25.78
N ALA A 215 42.96 -4.51 -26.61
CA ALA A 215 43.51 -4.64 -27.95
C ALA A 215 45.02 -4.31 -27.89
N PRO A 216 45.93 -5.22 -28.28
CA PRO A 216 47.34 -4.88 -28.34
C PRO A 216 47.59 -3.97 -29.53
N THR A 217 48.18 -2.80 -29.27
CA THR A 217 48.82 -1.93 -30.26
C THR A 217 49.93 -2.70 -30.95
N ARG A 218 49.83 -2.87 -32.25
CA ARG A 218 50.97 -3.11 -33.16
C ARG A 218 51.23 -1.88 -33.96
#